data_b9fba1bdea9612e1aa23fe7f2be9cc1f
#
_entry.id   b9fba1bdea9612e1aa23fe7f2be9cc1f
#
_cell.length_a   1.000
_cell.length_b   1.000
_cell.length_c   1.000
_cell.angle_alpha   90.00
_cell.angle_beta   90.00
_cell.angle_gamma   90.00
#
_symmetry.space_group_name_H-M   'P 1'
#
loop_
_entity.id
_entity.type
_entity.pdbx_description
1 polymer ?
#
loop_
_entity_poly.entity_id
_entity_poly.type
_entity_poly.pdbx_seq_one_letter_code
_entity_poly.pdbx_strand_id
1 'polypeptide(L)'
;SKTVSVRDTFVRKAIRENFYHGILLGILSFKDGWTVTSNRESGNGFSDILIQIDDSDIGIVIEVKYTEEGKSMESDCKAALKQIDEKNYDAELIKRGVKEENIYHYGFAFKGKEVLIDGR
;
A
#
# COMPACT_ATOMS: atom_id res chain seq x y z
N SER A 1 -2.46 22.10 27.24
CA SER A 1 -2.45 20.82 26.53
C SER A 1 -3.63 20.76 25.58
N LYS A 2 -3.36 20.22 24.39
CA LYS A 2 -4.40 20.05 23.41
C LYS A 2 -5.06 18.69 23.57
N THR A 3 -6.36 18.66 23.63
CA THR A 3 -7.12 17.43 23.58
C THR A 3 -7.33 17.07 22.10
N VAL A 4 -6.86 15.89 21.71
CA VAL A 4 -7.02 15.42 20.34
C VAL A 4 -8.06 14.31 20.35
N SER A 5 -9.11 14.46 19.54
CA SER A 5 -10.11 13.42 19.43
C SER A 5 -9.58 12.21 18.66
N VAL A 6 -10.16 11.04 18.90
CA VAL A 6 -9.83 9.82 18.17
C VAL A 6 -10.04 10.02 16.67
N ARG A 7 -11.10 10.76 16.30
CA ARG A 7 -11.40 11.06 14.91
C ARG A 7 -10.28 11.88 14.25
N ASP A 8 -9.77 12.91 14.95
CA ASP A 8 -8.72 13.76 14.40
C ASP A 8 -7.43 12.98 14.21
N THR A 9 -7.12 12.08 15.15
CA THR A 9 -5.95 11.20 15.03
C THR A 9 -6.09 10.28 13.81
N PHE A 10 -7.26 9.71 13.62
CA PHE A 10 -7.55 8.83 12.49
C PHE A 10 -7.41 9.57 11.16
N VAL A 11 -7.95 10.77 11.06
CA VAL A 11 -7.88 11.60 9.85
C VAL A 11 -6.44 11.94 9.52
N ARG A 12 -5.63 12.32 10.52
CA ARG A 12 -4.22 12.65 10.30
C ARG A 12 -3.43 11.44 9.81
N LYS A 13 -3.72 10.27 10.35
CA LYS A 13 -3.08 9.04 9.90
C LYS A 13 -3.41 8.77 8.44
N ALA A 14 -4.67 8.90 8.05
CA ALA A 14 -5.11 8.68 6.68
C ALA A 14 -4.44 9.67 5.71
N ILE A 15 -4.29 10.93 6.11
CA ILE A 15 -3.61 11.94 5.30
C ILE A 15 -2.14 11.56 5.08
N ARG A 16 -1.46 11.09 6.12
CA ARG A 16 -0.07 10.66 6.01
C ARG A 16 0.08 9.42 5.14
N GLU A 17 -0.81 8.45 5.27
CA GLU A 17 -0.81 7.28 4.40
C GLU A 17 -0.98 7.68 2.94
N ASN A 18 -1.91 8.57 2.66
CA ASN A 18 -2.15 9.08 1.31
C ASN A 18 -0.94 9.84 0.77
N PHE A 19 -0.25 10.59 1.61
CA PHE A 19 0.96 11.32 1.22
C PHE A 19 2.05 10.36 0.75
N TYR A 20 2.37 9.36 1.55
CA TYR A 20 3.39 8.36 1.21
C TYR A 20 2.96 7.49 0.02
N HIS A 21 1.68 7.16 -0.03
CA HIS A 21 1.13 6.44 -1.18
C HIS A 21 1.36 7.23 -2.47
N GLY A 22 1.08 8.53 -2.45
CA GLY A 22 1.26 9.39 -3.62
C GLY A 22 2.71 9.50 -4.07
N ILE A 23 3.63 9.65 -3.10
CA ILE A 23 5.07 9.71 -3.41
C ILE A 23 5.52 8.39 -4.05
N LEU A 24 5.15 7.27 -3.45
CA LEU A 24 5.53 5.96 -3.95
C LEU A 24 4.96 5.70 -5.34
N LEU A 25 3.69 6.03 -5.54
CA LEU A 25 3.04 5.90 -6.83
C LEU A 25 3.78 6.71 -7.90
N GLY A 26 4.17 7.94 -7.58
CA GLY A 26 4.91 8.80 -8.49
C GLY A 26 6.26 8.20 -8.86
N ILE A 27 7.02 7.73 -7.87
CA ILE A 27 8.34 7.14 -8.10
C ILE A 27 8.23 5.88 -8.98
N LEU A 28 7.30 5.00 -8.65
CA LEU A 28 7.15 3.73 -9.37
C LEU A 28 6.66 3.94 -10.80
N SER A 29 5.89 4.99 -11.05
CA SER A 29 5.35 5.28 -12.37
C SER A 29 6.43 5.69 -13.39
N PHE A 30 7.62 6.06 -12.92
CA PHE A 30 8.74 6.37 -13.82
C PHE A 30 9.49 5.12 -14.32
N LYS A 31 9.17 3.96 -13.79
CA LYS A 31 9.84 2.72 -14.19
C LYS A 31 9.32 2.24 -15.54
N ASP A 32 10.17 2.17 -16.53
CA ASP A 32 9.80 1.65 -17.85
C ASP A 32 9.46 0.17 -17.78
N GLY A 33 8.45 -0.24 -18.53
CA GLY A 33 8.01 -1.64 -18.57
C GLY A 33 7.12 -2.05 -17.39
N TRP A 34 6.78 -1.10 -16.52
CA TRP A 34 5.88 -1.34 -15.40
C TRP A 34 4.57 -0.57 -15.60
N THR A 35 3.47 -1.29 -15.55
CA THR A 35 2.16 -0.65 -15.53
C THR A 35 1.74 -0.49 -14.09
N VAL A 36 1.75 0.76 -13.62
CA VAL A 36 1.49 1.09 -12.21
C VAL A 36 0.15 1.79 -12.10
N THR A 37 -0.75 1.22 -11.32
CA THR A 37 -2.08 1.79 -11.11
C THR A 37 -2.38 1.86 -9.61
N SER A 38 -3.22 2.80 -9.25
CA SER A 38 -3.72 2.94 -7.89
C SER A 38 -5.18 2.52 -7.88
N ASN A 39 -5.50 1.58 -7.01
CA ASN A 39 -6.87 1.13 -6.83
C ASN A 39 -7.42 1.75 -5.56
N ARG A 40 -8.17 2.83 -5.70
CA ARG A 40 -8.72 3.57 -4.57
C ARG A 40 -10.11 3.05 -4.23
N GLU A 41 -10.29 2.61 -3.00
CA GLU A 41 -11.60 2.25 -2.50
C GLU A 41 -12.45 3.51 -2.27
N SER A 42 -13.69 3.45 -2.70
CA SER A 42 -14.60 4.56 -2.50
C SER A 42 -14.88 4.78 -1.02
N GLY A 43 -14.72 6.01 -0.56
CA GLY A 43 -15.16 6.46 0.75
C GLY A 43 -14.11 6.53 1.85
N ASN A 44 -13.04 5.76 1.82
CA ASN A 44 -12.09 5.67 2.93
C ASN A 44 -10.72 6.27 2.67
N GLY A 45 -10.43 6.65 1.45
CA GLY A 45 -9.13 7.21 1.10
C GLY A 45 -7.98 6.21 1.14
N PHE A 46 -8.25 4.95 1.40
CA PHE A 46 -7.25 3.90 1.35
C PHE A 46 -7.10 3.42 -0.08
N SER A 47 -5.88 3.25 -0.49
CA SER A 47 -5.58 2.76 -1.83
C SER A 47 -4.37 1.85 -1.78
N ASP A 48 -4.41 0.86 -2.61
CA ASP A 48 -3.28 0.01 -2.88
C ASP A 48 -2.65 0.40 -4.21
N ILE A 49 -1.43 -0.03 -4.41
CA ILE A 49 -0.73 0.15 -5.67
C ILE A 49 -0.61 -1.22 -6.32
N LEU A 50 -1.05 -1.29 -7.56
CA LEU A 50 -0.93 -2.50 -8.37
C LEU A 50 0.13 -2.28 -9.43
N ILE A 51 1.05 -3.22 -9.56
CA ILE A 51 2.10 -3.18 -10.56
C ILE A 51 2.03 -4.43 -11.40
N GLN A 52 2.01 -4.24 -12.71
CA GLN A 52 2.16 -5.33 -13.65
C GLN A 52 3.43 -5.10 -14.45
N ILE A 53 4.31 -6.09 -14.46
CA ILE A 53 5.54 -6.00 -15.23
C ILE A 53 5.25 -6.51 -16.64
N ASP A 54 5.32 -5.60 -17.63
CA ASP A 54 4.77 -5.81 -18.96
C ASP A 54 5.37 -6.99 -19.72
N ASP A 55 6.67 -7.21 -19.57
CA ASP A 55 7.36 -8.28 -20.30
C ASP A 55 7.47 -9.60 -19.51
N SER A 56 6.77 -9.69 -18.40
CA SER A 56 6.79 -10.87 -17.52
C SER A 56 5.41 -11.12 -16.96
N ASP A 57 5.13 -12.36 -16.62
CA ASP A 57 3.89 -12.68 -15.92
C ASP A 57 4.11 -12.46 -14.42
N ILE A 58 4.31 -11.20 -14.02
CA ILE A 58 4.56 -10.81 -12.64
C ILE A 58 3.63 -9.67 -12.26
N GLY A 59 2.97 -9.82 -11.12
CA GLY A 59 2.16 -8.78 -10.52
C GLY A 59 2.63 -8.49 -9.10
N ILE A 60 2.50 -7.24 -8.69
CA ILE A 60 2.88 -6.80 -7.35
C ILE A 60 1.75 -5.96 -6.78
N VAL A 61 1.40 -6.24 -5.53
CA VAL A 61 0.42 -5.44 -4.79
C VAL A 61 1.14 -4.82 -3.60
N ILE A 62 1.02 -3.51 -3.45
CA ILE A 62 1.61 -2.77 -2.35
C ILE A 62 0.52 -2.09 -1.55
N GLU A 63 0.52 -2.31 -0.24
CA GLU A 63 -0.32 -1.57 0.69
C GLU A 63 0.57 -0.69 1.56
N VAL A 64 0.20 0.58 1.68
CA VAL A 64 0.97 1.58 2.41
C VAL A 64 0.30 1.88 3.74
N LYS A 65 1.08 1.84 4.81
CA LYS A 65 0.66 2.24 6.15
C LYS A 65 1.57 3.33 6.68
N TYR A 66 1.04 4.20 7.52
CA TYR A 66 1.82 5.14 8.30
C TYR A 66 1.86 4.67 9.75
N THR A 67 3.05 4.55 10.31
CA THR A 67 3.21 4.12 11.69
C THR A 67 3.26 5.33 12.61
N GLU A 68 2.31 5.40 13.52
CA GLU A 68 2.22 6.47 14.49
C GLU A 68 3.27 6.31 15.59
N GLU A 69 3.56 7.41 16.28
CA GLU A 69 4.49 7.44 17.39
C GLU A 69 4.10 6.40 18.45
N GLY A 70 5.07 5.63 18.90
CA GLY A 70 4.83 4.59 19.90
C GLY A 70 4.26 3.29 19.35
N LYS A 71 4.02 3.21 18.04
CA LYS A 71 3.50 2.00 17.39
C LYS A 71 4.61 1.26 16.66
N SER A 72 4.33 0.01 16.31
CA SER A 72 5.29 -0.90 15.68
C SER A 72 5.15 -0.89 14.16
N MET A 73 6.25 -0.59 13.47
CA MET A 73 6.30 -0.67 12.02
C MET A 73 6.09 -2.10 11.53
N GLU A 74 6.62 -3.07 12.25
CA GLU A 74 6.44 -4.49 11.91
C GLU A 74 4.98 -4.91 11.98
N SER A 75 4.28 -4.45 13.01
CA SER A 75 2.85 -4.71 13.17
C SER A 75 2.05 -4.08 12.03
N ASP A 76 2.42 -2.87 11.62
CA ASP A 76 1.73 -2.19 10.50
C ASP A 76 2.00 -2.87 9.16
N CYS A 77 3.20 -3.37 8.94
CA CYS A 77 3.50 -4.17 7.75
C CYS A 77 2.63 -5.43 7.69
N LYS A 78 2.50 -6.13 8.82
CA LYS A 78 1.65 -7.31 8.89
C LYS A 78 0.19 -6.97 8.65
N ALA A 79 -0.27 -5.85 9.19
CA ALA A 79 -1.62 -5.37 8.94
C ALA A 79 -1.85 -5.05 7.46
N ALA A 80 -0.84 -4.47 6.81
CA ALA A 80 -0.90 -4.18 5.38
C ALA A 80 -1.05 -5.47 4.56
N LEU A 81 -0.24 -6.48 4.85
CA LEU A 81 -0.30 -7.76 4.16
C LEU A 81 -1.65 -8.45 4.38
N LYS A 82 -2.17 -8.39 5.60
CA LYS A 82 -3.48 -8.93 5.92
C LYS A 82 -4.59 -8.22 5.15
N GLN A 83 -4.50 -6.91 5.03
CA GLN A 83 -5.48 -6.12 4.28
C GLN A 83 -5.49 -6.49 2.80
N ILE A 84 -4.32 -6.73 2.21
CA ILE A 84 -4.22 -7.18 0.82
C ILE A 84 -5.02 -8.47 0.62
N ASP A 85 -4.88 -9.43 1.54
CA ASP A 85 -5.60 -10.70 1.47
C ASP A 85 -7.11 -10.51 1.66
N GLU A 86 -7.50 -9.79 2.70
CA GLU A 86 -8.90 -9.59 3.06
C GLU A 86 -9.68 -8.83 1.98
N LYS A 87 -9.03 -7.89 1.32
CA LYS A 87 -9.67 -7.07 0.28
C LYS A 87 -9.55 -7.70 -1.10
N ASN A 88 -8.80 -8.79 -1.22
CA ASN A 88 -8.61 -9.50 -2.49
C ASN A 88 -8.14 -8.58 -3.62
N TYR A 89 -7.10 -7.81 -3.34
CA TYR A 89 -6.55 -6.89 -4.35
C TYR A 89 -5.96 -7.62 -5.56
N ASP A 90 -5.62 -8.89 -5.41
CA ASP A 90 -5.10 -9.72 -6.50
C ASP A 90 -6.09 -9.88 -7.65
N ALA A 91 -7.38 -9.78 -7.35
CA ALA A 91 -8.43 -10.02 -8.34
C ALA A 91 -8.27 -9.16 -9.58
N GLU A 92 -7.86 -7.91 -9.43
CA GLU A 92 -7.67 -7.00 -10.56
C GLU A 92 -6.50 -7.45 -11.45
N LEU A 93 -5.40 -7.88 -10.84
CA LEU A 93 -4.24 -8.40 -11.59
C LEU A 93 -4.57 -9.71 -12.30
N ILE A 94 -5.32 -10.58 -11.64
CA ILE A 94 -5.77 -11.85 -12.23
C ILE A 94 -6.66 -11.56 -13.44
N LYS A 95 -7.55 -10.58 -13.30
CA LYS A 95 -8.42 -10.15 -14.39
C LYS A 95 -7.62 -9.65 -15.61
N ARG A 96 -6.46 -9.03 -15.34
CA ARG A 96 -5.56 -8.56 -16.42
C ARG A 96 -4.70 -9.67 -17.00
N GLY A 97 -4.79 -10.89 -16.49
CA GLY A 97 -4.09 -12.05 -17.04
C GLY A 97 -2.85 -12.50 -16.26
N VAL A 98 -2.57 -11.89 -15.11
CA VAL A 98 -1.45 -12.33 -14.28
C VAL A 98 -1.85 -13.59 -13.51
N LYS A 99 -1.01 -14.61 -13.51
CA LYS A 99 -1.26 -15.83 -12.77
C LYS A 99 -1.12 -15.60 -11.28
N GLU A 100 -2.02 -16.19 -10.50
CA GLU A 100 -2.06 -15.98 -9.05
C GLU A 100 -0.72 -16.32 -8.38
N GLU A 101 -0.05 -17.40 -8.80
CA GLU A 101 1.24 -17.80 -8.23
C GLU A 101 2.36 -16.80 -8.52
N ASN A 102 2.15 -15.87 -9.43
CA ASN A 102 3.14 -14.85 -9.81
C ASN A 102 2.82 -13.47 -9.24
N ILE A 103 1.91 -13.40 -8.26
CA ILE A 103 1.56 -12.14 -7.61
C ILE A 103 2.26 -12.07 -6.26
N TYR A 104 2.99 -10.98 -6.04
CA TYR A 104 3.75 -10.73 -4.82
C TYR A 104 3.11 -9.60 -4.03
N HIS A 105 3.08 -9.74 -2.70
CA HIS A 105 2.49 -8.76 -1.80
C HIS A 105 3.56 -8.09 -0.97
N TYR A 106 3.48 -6.78 -0.86
CA TYR A 106 4.39 -6.01 0.00
C TYR A 106 3.60 -5.04 0.86
N GLY A 107 3.90 -5.06 2.15
CA GLY A 107 3.42 -4.05 3.07
C GLY A 107 4.53 -3.04 3.33
N PHE A 108 4.22 -1.77 3.19
CA PHE A 108 5.14 -0.67 3.46
C PHE A 108 4.64 0.10 4.66
N ALA A 109 5.48 0.22 5.69
CA ALA A 109 5.18 1.06 6.85
C ALA A 109 6.16 2.22 6.88
N PHE A 110 5.65 3.43 6.87
CA PHE A 110 6.44 4.66 6.92
C PHE A 110 6.36 5.29 8.29
N LYS A 111 7.48 5.78 8.79
CA LYS A 111 7.55 6.55 10.02
C LYS A 111 8.65 7.59 9.90
N GLY A 112 8.27 8.86 9.69
CA GLY A 112 9.24 9.91 9.41
C GLY A 112 10.06 9.60 8.17
N LYS A 113 11.39 9.46 8.34
CA LYS A 113 12.30 9.14 7.25
C LYS A 113 12.56 7.64 7.09
N GLU A 114 11.91 6.84 7.91
CA GLU A 114 12.11 5.39 7.89
C GLU A 114 11.00 4.70 7.12
N VAL A 115 11.34 3.62 6.46
CA VAL A 115 10.38 2.72 5.83
C VAL A 115 10.77 1.29 6.14
N LEU A 116 9.78 0.51 6.53
CA LEU A 116 9.93 -0.94 6.67
C LEU A 116 9.09 -1.61 5.60
N ILE A 117 9.69 -2.56 4.91
CA ILE A 117 9.02 -3.30 3.85
C ILE A 117 9.03 -4.77 4.21
N ASP A 118 7.87 -5.39 4.18
CA ASP A 118 7.74 -6.83 4.38
C ASP A 118 6.93 -7.40 3.22
N GLY A 119 7.31 -8.61 2.78
CA GLY A 119 6.70 -9.20 1.61
C GLY A 119 6.50 -10.70 1.71
N ARG A 120 5.68 -11.19 0.81
CA ARG A 120 5.44 -12.62 0.64
C ARG A 120 4.85 -12.94 -0.74
#